data_782062dcc928dc0187703a095c1dfc8d
#
_entry.id   782062dcc928dc0187703a095c1dfc8d
#
_cell.length_a   1.000
_cell.length_b   1.000
_cell.length_c   1.000
_cell.angle_alpha   90.00
_cell.angle_beta   90.00
_cell.angle_gamma   90.00
#
_symmetry.space_group_name_H-M   'P 1'
#
loop_
_entity.id
_entity.type
_entity.pdbx_description
1 polymer ?
#
loop_
_entity_poly.entity_id
_entity_poly.type
_entity_poly.pdbx_seq_one_letter_code
_entity_poly.pdbx_strand_id
1 'polypeptide(L)'
;MLARDILTAMHLVAAVGGDPDLIQRLRDFRDGEQRFLVHPVSPVAIPALIDALRTLDFAGALLLDPRVQAEAARAVDRASLDVRELGAADALVLTPAGTVADQHLGRALGDVLRQRLWDPRGARAVVLGADLPALAAARELASLGVTHLTVLAHDRPEAERLVARVPSPTTTVALAAAEGGALALLERADIVVRSDPTADLPPELFGPHLALVDLVPGTLTAWRRRGLEVGALTVGARDIEAHRLHLGLTSVLGPGVALEAILSLLHEA
;
A
#
# COMPACT_ATOMS: atom_id res chain seq x y z
N MET A 1 23.52 -42.44 -6.58
CA MET A 1 22.32 -41.59 -6.36
C MET A 1 22.80 -40.17 -6.50
N LEU A 2 22.74 -39.65 -7.74
CA LEU A 2 23.26 -38.34 -8.12
C LEU A 2 22.33 -37.28 -7.55
N ALA A 3 22.85 -36.43 -6.65
CA ALA A 3 22.21 -35.16 -6.28
C ALA A 3 22.03 -34.36 -7.58
N ARG A 4 20.81 -34.24 -8.05
CA ARG A 4 20.43 -33.21 -9.01
C ARG A 4 20.68 -31.88 -8.30
N ASP A 5 21.79 -31.25 -8.61
CA ASP A 5 21.97 -29.83 -8.42
C ASP A 5 20.79 -29.15 -9.13
N ILE A 6 19.81 -28.80 -8.34
CA ILE A 6 18.75 -27.87 -8.78
C ILE A 6 19.48 -26.54 -8.91
N LEU A 7 20.01 -26.28 -10.10
CA LEU A 7 20.35 -24.93 -10.55
C LEU A 7 19.04 -24.14 -10.45
N THR A 8 18.85 -23.49 -9.34
CA THR A 8 17.68 -22.66 -9.10
C THR A 8 17.81 -21.45 -10.02
N ALA A 9 16.93 -21.39 -11.02
CA ALA A 9 16.89 -20.30 -11.98
C ALA A 9 16.78 -18.97 -11.24
N MET A 10 17.65 -18.03 -11.61
CA MET A 10 17.56 -16.66 -11.13
C MET A 10 16.38 -15.97 -11.82
N HIS A 11 15.45 -15.44 -11.04
CA HIS A 11 14.31 -14.72 -11.59
C HIS A 11 14.62 -13.24 -11.77
N LEU A 12 14.15 -12.66 -12.88
CA LEU A 12 14.20 -11.23 -13.11
C LEU A 12 12.86 -10.61 -12.72
N VAL A 13 12.89 -9.54 -11.95
CA VAL A 13 11.72 -8.73 -11.58
C VAL A 13 11.95 -7.31 -12.08
N ALA A 14 11.01 -6.76 -12.84
CA ALA A 14 11.09 -5.37 -13.26
C ALA A 14 10.61 -4.44 -12.14
N ALA A 15 11.30 -3.30 -11.93
CA ALA A 15 10.79 -2.19 -11.13
C ALA A 15 10.49 -1.02 -12.07
N VAL A 16 9.23 -0.64 -12.19
CA VAL A 16 8.77 0.32 -13.20
C VAL A 16 8.40 1.65 -12.56
N GLY A 17 9.16 2.69 -12.86
CA GLY A 17 9.02 4.01 -12.26
C GLY A 17 9.41 4.03 -10.79
N GLY A 18 8.99 5.08 -10.07
CA GLY A 18 9.24 5.22 -8.63
C GLY A 18 10.39 6.17 -8.30
N ASP A 19 10.68 6.27 -7.01
CA ASP A 19 11.77 7.07 -6.48
C ASP A 19 13.13 6.47 -6.91
N PRO A 20 14.06 7.26 -7.48
CA PRO A 20 15.38 6.77 -7.89
C PRO A 20 16.17 6.09 -6.77
N ASP A 21 16.08 6.57 -5.54
CA ASP A 21 16.79 5.99 -4.39
C ASP A 21 16.19 4.62 -4.02
N LEU A 22 14.88 4.49 -4.03
CA LEU A 22 14.21 3.20 -3.84
C LEU A 22 14.59 2.20 -4.93
N ILE A 23 14.59 2.64 -6.18
CA ILE A 23 14.99 1.82 -7.34
C ILE A 23 16.44 1.34 -7.18
N GLN A 24 17.36 2.21 -6.78
CA GLN A 24 18.75 1.83 -6.61
C GLN A 24 18.90 0.79 -5.48
N ARG A 25 18.20 0.97 -4.37
CA ARG A 25 18.21 -0.01 -3.27
C ARG A 25 17.63 -1.34 -3.67
N LEU A 26 16.51 -1.36 -4.39
CA LEU A 26 15.92 -2.59 -4.90
C LEU A 26 16.86 -3.32 -5.87
N ARG A 27 17.59 -2.58 -6.71
CA ARG A 27 18.61 -3.13 -7.61
C ARG A 27 19.78 -3.76 -6.86
N ASP A 28 20.22 -3.11 -5.77
CA ASP A 28 21.35 -3.55 -4.97
C ASP A 28 20.93 -4.55 -3.87
N PHE A 29 19.64 -4.76 -3.71
CA PHE A 29 19.09 -5.67 -2.73
C PHE A 29 19.63 -7.08 -2.91
N ARG A 30 20.09 -7.67 -1.82
CA ARG A 30 20.57 -9.05 -1.73
C ARG A 30 20.03 -9.67 -0.46
N ASP A 31 19.24 -10.70 -0.59
CA ASP A 31 18.79 -11.54 0.52
C ASP A 31 19.54 -12.86 0.44
N GLY A 32 20.10 -13.36 1.53
CA GLY A 32 21.15 -14.40 1.62
C GLY A 32 21.07 -15.59 0.66
N GLU A 33 19.89 -16.14 0.37
CA GLU A 33 19.66 -17.19 -0.62
C GLU A 33 18.99 -16.68 -1.90
N GLN A 34 19.16 -15.41 -2.20
CA GLN A 34 18.40 -14.71 -3.21
C GLN A 34 18.55 -15.31 -4.61
N ARG A 35 17.40 -15.65 -5.18
CA ARG A 35 17.27 -16.23 -6.52
C ARG A 35 16.60 -15.26 -7.51
N PHE A 36 16.64 -13.98 -7.23
CA PHE A 36 16.06 -12.96 -8.11
C PHE A 36 16.91 -11.69 -8.15
N LEU A 37 16.76 -10.92 -9.23
CA LEU A 37 17.33 -9.59 -9.39
C LEU A 37 16.21 -8.63 -9.75
N VAL A 38 16.19 -7.47 -9.09
CA VAL A 38 15.31 -6.36 -9.48
C VAL A 38 16.02 -5.51 -10.53
N HIS A 39 15.39 -5.32 -11.69
CA HIS A 39 15.93 -4.50 -12.78
C HIS A 39 15.04 -3.29 -13.01
N PRO A 40 15.59 -2.06 -12.96
CA PRO A 40 14.84 -0.85 -13.25
C PRO A 40 14.43 -0.79 -14.72
N VAL A 41 13.17 -0.46 -14.97
CA VAL A 41 12.61 -0.29 -16.29
C VAL A 41 11.93 1.07 -16.39
N SER A 42 12.22 1.81 -17.45
CA SER A 42 11.55 3.08 -17.71
C SER A 42 10.05 2.85 -17.95
N PRO A 43 9.18 3.75 -17.47
CA PRO A 43 7.75 3.67 -17.76
C PRO A 43 7.50 3.72 -19.28
N VAL A 44 6.77 2.71 -19.76
CA VAL A 44 6.31 2.61 -21.15
C VAL A 44 4.84 2.13 -21.13
N ALA A 45 4.16 2.19 -22.26
CA ALA A 45 2.79 1.67 -22.36
C ALA A 45 2.72 0.20 -21.90
N ILE A 46 1.75 -0.14 -21.09
CA ILE A 46 1.64 -1.46 -20.44
C ILE A 46 1.66 -2.64 -21.42
N PRO A 47 0.97 -2.62 -22.56
CA PRO A 47 1.07 -3.72 -23.53
C PRO A 47 2.51 -3.96 -24.00
N ALA A 48 3.25 -2.89 -24.36
CA ALA A 48 4.64 -3.00 -24.77
C ALA A 48 5.56 -3.47 -23.63
N LEU A 49 5.29 -3.04 -22.41
CA LEU A 49 5.99 -3.52 -21.21
C LEU A 49 5.81 -5.03 -21.03
N ILE A 50 4.57 -5.54 -21.08
CA ILE A 50 4.26 -6.96 -20.93
C ILE A 50 4.95 -7.80 -22.00
N ASP A 51 4.93 -7.36 -23.24
CA ASP A 51 5.60 -8.06 -24.36
C ASP A 51 7.12 -8.11 -24.16
N ALA A 52 7.73 -6.99 -23.75
CA ALA A 52 9.15 -6.94 -23.44
C ALA A 52 9.54 -7.84 -22.28
N LEU A 53 8.77 -7.81 -21.18
CA LEU A 53 9.01 -8.65 -20.00
C LEU A 53 8.91 -10.13 -20.33
N ARG A 54 7.95 -10.55 -21.15
CA ARG A 54 7.83 -11.93 -21.63
C ARG A 54 8.99 -12.34 -22.51
N THR A 55 9.39 -11.48 -23.44
CA THR A 55 10.50 -11.74 -24.35
C THR A 55 11.82 -11.92 -23.60
N LEU A 56 12.02 -11.21 -22.52
CA LEU A 56 13.22 -11.22 -21.68
C LEU A 56 13.13 -12.18 -20.49
N ASP A 57 12.09 -13.01 -20.41
CA ASP A 57 11.86 -14.02 -19.37
C ASP A 57 11.85 -13.47 -17.94
N PHE A 58 11.19 -12.30 -17.75
CA PHE A 58 10.92 -11.76 -16.42
C PHE A 58 9.80 -12.56 -15.74
N ALA A 59 9.92 -12.76 -14.42
CA ALA A 59 8.85 -13.35 -13.62
C ALA A 59 7.65 -12.40 -13.45
N GLY A 60 7.91 -11.10 -13.44
CA GLY A 60 6.88 -10.08 -13.29
C GLY A 60 7.46 -8.68 -13.09
N ALA A 61 6.63 -7.77 -12.62
CA ALA A 61 7.02 -6.39 -12.36
C ALA A 61 6.38 -5.83 -11.09
N LEU A 62 7.11 -4.95 -10.40
CA LEU A 62 6.60 -4.01 -9.41
C LEU A 62 6.32 -2.68 -10.11
N LEU A 63 5.12 -2.16 -9.98
CA LEU A 63 4.69 -0.91 -10.59
C LEU A 63 4.71 0.19 -9.52
N LEU A 64 5.75 1.01 -9.51
CA LEU A 64 6.00 1.99 -8.47
C LEU A 64 5.50 3.40 -8.84
N ASP A 65 5.20 3.63 -10.13
CA ASP A 65 4.60 4.89 -10.61
C ASP A 65 3.06 4.78 -10.60
N PRO A 66 2.34 5.69 -9.90
CA PRO A 66 0.88 5.67 -9.86
C PRO A 66 0.19 5.74 -11.23
N ARG A 67 0.81 6.39 -12.23
CA ARG A 67 0.27 6.47 -13.59
C ARG A 67 0.29 5.11 -14.27
N VAL A 68 1.39 4.39 -14.12
CA VAL A 68 1.58 3.04 -14.63
C VAL A 68 0.63 2.07 -13.94
N GLN A 69 0.41 2.22 -12.63
CA GLN A 69 -0.54 1.42 -11.86
C GLN A 69 -1.98 1.51 -12.39
N ALA A 70 -2.45 2.74 -12.68
CA ALA A 70 -3.79 2.96 -13.23
C ALA A 70 -3.95 2.43 -14.67
N GLU A 71 -2.89 2.51 -15.48
CA GLU A 71 -2.88 1.95 -16.83
C GLU A 71 -2.90 0.41 -16.79
N ALA A 72 -2.10 -0.20 -15.92
CA ALA A 72 -2.01 -1.64 -15.76
C ALA A 72 -3.36 -2.26 -15.39
N ALA A 73 -4.11 -1.65 -14.48
CA ALA A 73 -5.44 -2.12 -14.10
C ALA A 73 -6.43 -2.24 -15.27
N ARG A 74 -6.22 -1.45 -16.34
CA ARG A 74 -7.09 -1.42 -17.52
C ARG A 74 -6.60 -2.27 -18.69
N ALA A 75 -5.29 -2.51 -18.75
CA ALA A 75 -4.64 -3.12 -19.92
C ALA A 75 -4.42 -4.63 -19.78
N VAL A 76 -4.61 -5.22 -18.60
CA VAL A 76 -4.39 -6.66 -18.38
C VAL A 76 -5.68 -7.46 -18.54
N ASP A 77 -5.53 -8.70 -19.03
CA ASP A 77 -6.67 -9.62 -19.21
C ASP A 77 -7.24 -10.11 -17.86
N ARG A 78 -6.40 -10.21 -16.84
CA ARG A 78 -6.75 -10.78 -15.54
C ARG A 78 -6.27 -9.85 -14.43
N ALA A 79 -7.19 -9.53 -13.53
CA ALA A 79 -6.94 -8.66 -12.39
C ALA A 79 -7.53 -9.27 -11.12
N SER A 80 -6.83 -9.13 -9.99
CA SER A 80 -7.36 -9.45 -8.68
C SER A 80 -8.61 -8.60 -8.36
N LEU A 81 -9.36 -8.99 -7.34
CA LEU A 81 -10.51 -8.21 -6.88
C LEU A 81 -10.07 -6.80 -6.46
N ASP A 82 -8.98 -6.70 -5.71
CA ASP A 82 -8.44 -5.43 -5.24
C ASP A 82 -8.10 -4.48 -6.39
N VAL A 83 -7.50 -4.98 -7.48
CA VAL A 83 -7.23 -4.17 -8.69
C VAL A 83 -8.51 -3.66 -9.32
N ARG A 84 -9.55 -4.49 -9.42
CA ARG A 84 -10.84 -4.08 -10.02
C ARG A 84 -11.53 -3.02 -9.19
N GLU A 85 -11.43 -3.14 -7.88
CA GLU A 85 -12.08 -2.24 -6.95
C GLU A 85 -11.31 -0.93 -6.74
N LEU A 86 -9.98 -0.99 -6.75
CA LEU A 86 -9.13 0.19 -6.59
C LEU A 86 -8.83 0.91 -7.92
N GLY A 87 -8.94 0.19 -9.05
CA GLY A 87 -8.63 0.74 -10.37
C GLY A 87 -7.14 0.99 -10.59
N ALA A 88 -6.28 0.31 -9.82
CA ALA A 88 -4.82 0.41 -9.90
C ALA A 88 -4.18 -0.94 -9.55
N ALA A 89 -3.03 -1.23 -10.14
CA ALA A 89 -2.23 -2.42 -9.86
C ALA A 89 -0.81 -2.01 -9.46
N ASP A 90 -0.25 -2.59 -8.42
CA ASP A 90 1.14 -2.34 -8.00
C ASP A 90 2.08 -3.50 -8.34
N ALA A 91 1.55 -4.62 -8.82
CA ALA A 91 2.34 -5.74 -9.33
C ALA A 91 1.72 -6.38 -10.59
N LEU A 92 2.59 -6.88 -11.48
CA LEU A 92 2.23 -7.75 -12.59
C LEU A 92 2.92 -9.10 -12.41
N VAL A 93 2.14 -10.17 -12.42
CA VAL A 93 2.64 -11.54 -12.37
C VAL A 93 2.54 -12.16 -13.75
N LEU A 94 3.66 -12.59 -14.32
CA LEU A 94 3.72 -13.23 -15.62
C LEU A 94 3.60 -14.75 -15.44
N THR A 95 2.61 -15.33 -16.07
CA THR A 95 2.37 -16.78 -16.02
C THR A 95 2.24 -17.34 -17.44
N PRO A 96 2.40 -18.65 -17.65
CA PRO A 96 2.13 -19.27 -18.95
C PRO A 96 0.69 -19.05 -19.44
N ALA A 97 -0.25 -18.84 -18.51
CA ALA A 97 -1.66 -18.62 -18.81
C ALA A 97 -2.03 -17.14 -19.05
N GLY A 98 -1.08 -16.24 -19.02
CA GLY A 98 -1.29 -14.81 -19.20
C GLY A 98 -0.71 -13.94 -18.09
N THR A 99 -0.99 -12.65 -18.13
CA THR A 99 -0.57 -11.67 -17.13
C THR A 99 -1.68 -11.42 -16.13
N VAL A 100 -1.34 -11.43 -14.86
CA VAL A 100 -2.26 -11.12 -13.75
C VAL A 100 -1.79 -9.84 -13.08
N ALA A 101 -2.66 -8.86 -12.94
CA ALA A 101 -2.39 -7.67 -12.14
C ALA A 101 -2.87 -7.87 -10.70
N ASP A 102 -2.08 -7.41 -9.74
CA ASP A 102 -2.39 -7.44 -8.32
C ASP A 102 -2.17 -6.09 -7.64
N GLN A 103 -2.78 -5.91 -6.45
CA GLN A 103 -2.70 -4.69 -5.68
C GLN A 103 -2.57 -5.02 -4.19
N HIS A 104 -1.57 -4.44 -3.51
CA HIS A 104 -1.16 -4.86 -2.18
C HIS A 104 -1.26 -3.76 -1.10
N LEU A 105 -1.54 -2.51 -1.46
CA LEU A 105 -1.48 -1.39 -0.52
C LEU A 105 -2.43 -1.55 0.67
N GLY A 106 -3.68 -1.97 0.45
CA GLY A 106 -4.64 -2.21 1.53
C GLY A 106 -4.14 -3.33 2.46
N ARG A 107 -3.79 -4.49 1.88
CA ARG A 107 -3.26 -5.63 2.64
C ARG A 107 -2.00 -5.29 3.42
N ALA A 108 -1.11 -4.47 2.85
CA ALA A 108 0.09 -4.00 3.53
C ALA A 108 -0.27 -3.21 4.80
N LEU A 109 -1.27 -2.34 4.75
CA LEU A 109 -1.79 -1.66 5.94
C LEU A 109 -2.29 -2.66 6.99
N GLY A 110 -3.10 -3.63 6.57
CA GLY A 110 -3.63 -4.68 7.47
C GLY A 110 -2.52 -5.50 8.12
N ASP A 111 -1.46 -5.84 7.37
CA ASP A 111 -0.30 -6.58 7.88
C ASP A 111 0.48 -5.76 8.91
N VAL A 112 0.72 -4.47 8.66
CA VAL A 112 1.38 -3.58 9.61
C VAL A 112 0.57 -3.44 10.90
N LEU A 113 -0.74 -3.24 10.82
CA LEU A 113 -1.60 -3.14 12.01
C LEU A 113 -1.55 -4.44 12.83
N ARG A 114 -1.59 -5.61 12.18
CA ARG A 114 -1.45 -6.92 12.83
C ARG A 114 -0.08 -7.08 13.50
N GLN A 115 1.00 -6.70 12.81
CA GLN A 115 2.36 -6.73 13.37
C GLN A 115 2.49 -5.85 14.60
N ARG A 116 1.77 -4.71 14.63
CA ARG A 116 1.71 -3.79 15.78
C ARG A 116 0.71 -4.24 16.86
N LEU A 117 0.10 -5.42 16.71
CA LEU A 117 -0.90 -5.99 17.62
C LEU A 117 -2.12 -5.08 17.84
N TRP A 118 -2.48 -4.28 16.84
CA TRP A 118 -3.66 -3.44 16.87
C TRP A 118 -4.84 -4.13 16.18
N ASP A 119 -5.96 -4.29 16.91
CA ASP A 119 -7.16 -4.95 16.39
C ASP A 119 -8.18 -3.90 15.90
N PRO A 120 -8.47 -3.84 14.60
CA PRO A 120 -9.44 -2.89 14.04
C PRO A 120 -10.90 -3.24 14.27
N ARG A 121 -11.21 -4.45 14.75
CA ARG A 121 -12.61 -4.90 14.92
C ARG A 121 -13.38 -4.05 15.92
N GLY A 122 -14.52 -3.53 15.48
CA GLY A 122 -15.37 -2.68 16.29
C GLY A 122 -14.91 -1.22 16.36
N ALA A 123 -13.72 -0.90 15.87
CA ALA A 123 -13.14 0.44 15.91
C ALA A 123 -13.91 1.45 15.05
N ARG A 124 -13.68 2.73 15.36
CA ARG A 124 -14.12 3.90 14.57
C ARG A 124 -12.92 4.48 13.86
N ALA A 125 -12.96 4.48 12.54
CA ALA A 125 -11.89 4.99 11.71
C ALA A 125 -12.24 6.34 11.09
N VAL A 126 -11.25 7.20 10.99
CA VAL A 126 -11.31 8.43 10.19
C VAL A 126 -10.20 8.39 9.15
N VAL A 127 -10.55 8.63 7.89
CA VAL A 127 -9.61 8.74 6.77
C VAL A 127 -9.58 10.18 6.30
N LEU A 128 -8.38 10.77 6.32
CA LEU A 128 -8.12 12.14 5.88
C LEU A 128 -7.54 12.11 4.46
N GLY A 129 -8.37 12.44 3.47
CA GLY A 129 -8.08 12.39 2.04
C GLY A 129 -9.08 11.55 1.26
N ALA A 130 -8.99 11.61 -0.08
CA ALA A 130 -9.91 10.88 -0.99
C ALA A 130 -9.18 10.30 -2.21
N ASP A 131 -7.87 10.16 -2.14
CA ASP A 131 -7.02 9.58 -3.17
C ASP A 131 -7.02 8.03 -3.14
N LEU A 132 -6.21 7.42 -3.99
CA LEU A 132 -6.10 5.97 -4.05
C LEU A 132 -5.61 5.34 -2.72
N PRO A 133 -4.57 5.88 -2.04
CA PRO A 133 -4.19 5.40 -0.71
C PRO A 133 -5.31 5.48 0.33
N ALA A 134 -6.08 6.57 0.35
CA ALA A 134 -7.25 6.70 1.23
C ALA A 134 -8.29 5.61 0.96
N LEU A 135 -8.60 5.36 -0.30
CA LEU A 135 -9.55 4.32 -0.68
C LEU A 135 -9.06 2.92 -0.30
N ALA A 136 -7.79 2.60 -0.57
CA ALA A 136 -7.20 1.32 -0.20
C ALA A 136 -7.26 1.09 1.32
N ALA A 137 -6.90 2.12 2.11
CA ALA A 137 -6.98 2.06 3.56
C ALA A 137 -8.43 1.92 4.07
N ALA A 138 -9.37 2.69 3.53
CA ALA A 138 -10.78 2.64 3.90
C ALA A 138 -11.38 1.25 3.66
N ARG A 139 -11.08 0.65 2.52
CA ARG A 139 -11.57 -0.69 2.17
C ARG A 139 -10.96 -1.77 3.06
N GLU A 140 -9.65 -1.70 3.28
CA GLU A 140 -8.97 -2.65 4.16
C GLU A 140 -9.51 -2.58 5.59
N LEU A 141 -9.64 -1.37 6.17
CA LEU A 141 -10.20 -1.19 7.50
C LEU A 141 -11.64 -1.74 7.60
N ALA A 142 -12.47 -1.52 6.58
CA ALA A 142 -13.80 -2.10 6.50
C ALA A 142 -13.75 -3.65 6.47
N SER A 143 -12.84 -4.24 5.68
CA SER A 143 -12.65 -5.69 5.59
C SER A 143 -12.17 -6.30 6.91
N LEU A 144 -11.40 -5.56 7.69
CA LEU A 144 -10.90 -5.93 9.00
C LEU A 144 -11.92 -5.75 10.13
N GLY A 145 -13.12 -5.24 9.84
CA GLY A 145 -14.23 -5.18 10.78
C GLY A 145 -14.37 -3.86 11.55
N VAL A 146 -13.84 -2.77 11.01
CA VAL A 146 -14.18 -1.42 11.47
C VAL A 146 -15.69 -1.21 11.31
N THR A 147 -16.36 -0.72 12.37
CA THR A 147 -17.81 -0.53 12.38
C THR A 147 -18.27 0.81 11.85
N HIS A 148 -17.47 1.85 12.06
CA HIS A 148 -17.73 3.21 11.59
C HIS A 148 -16.51 3.74 10.85
N LEU A 149 -16.72 4.25 9.67
CA LEU A 149 -15.67 4.83 8.84
C LEU A 149 -16.13 6.21 8.36
N THR A 150 -15.39 7.22 8.77
CA THR A 150 -15.59 8.59 8.31
C THR A 150 -14.51 8.95 7.31
N VAL A 151 -14.89 9.53 6.18
CA VAL A 151 -13.95 10.11 5.21
C VAL A 151 -14.09 11.63 5.27
N LEU A 152 -12.98 12.30 5.54
CA LEU A 152 -12.85 13.75 5.51
C LEU A 152 -11.96 14.12 4.32
N ALA A 153 -12.54 14.75 3.31
CA ALA A 153 -11.84 15.19 2.11
C ALA A 153 -11.86 16.72 1.99
N HIS A 154 -11.24 17.26 0.95
CA HIS A 154 -11.29 18.69 0.66
C HIS A 154 -12.74 19.16 0.46
N ASP A 155 -13.53 18.37 -0.28
CA ASP A 155 -14.96 18.61 -0.45
C ASP A 155 -15.78 17.33 -0.19
N ARG A 156 -17.07 17.53 0.11
CA ARG A 156 -18.01 16.42 0.38
C ARG A 156 -18.20 15.48 -0.82
N PRO A 157 -18.34 15.95 -2.08
CA PRO A 157 -18.44 15.05 -3.24
C PRO A 157 -17.26 14.08 -3.41
N GLU A 158 -16.03 14.49 -3.07
CA GLU A 158 -14.88 13.59 -3.06
C GLU A 158 -15.01 12.51 -2.00
N ALA A 159 -15.36 12.88 -0.77
CA ALA A 159 -15.61 11.96 0.32
C ALA A 159 -16.75 10.96 -0.03
N GLU A 160 -17.87 11.44 -0.60
CA GLU A 160 -18.99 10.62 -1.02
C GLU A 160 -18.61 9.60 -2.11
N ARG A 161 -17.80 10.01 -3.10
CA ARG A 161 -17.26 9.09 -4.12
C ARG A 161 -16.42 7.97 -3.52
N LEU A 162 -15.63 8.28 -2.48
CA LEU A 162 -14.84 7.27 -1.79
C LEU A 162 -15.71 6.32 -0.99
N VAL A 163 -16.60 6.83 -0.13
CA VAL A 163 -17.44 5.97 0.72
C VAL A 163 -18.37 5.07 -0.08
N ALA A 164 -18.82 5.51 -1.27
CA ALA A 164 -19.63 4.69 -2.18
C ALA A 164 -18.91 3.41 -2.65
N ARG A 165 -17.58 3.34 -2.49
CA ARG A 165 -16.73 2.20 -2.86
C ARG A 165 -16.29 1.36 -1.66
N VAL A 166 -16.69 1.73 -0.45
CA VAL A 166 -16.39 0.96 0.78
C VAL A 166 -17.41 -0.17 0.93
N PRO A 167 -16.99 -1.41 1.20
CA PRO A 167 -17.92 -2.52 1.33
C PRO A 167 -18.80 -2.43 2.58
N SER A 168 -20.04 -2.87 2.45
CA SER A 168 -20.95 -3.14 3.58
C SER A 168 -20.41 -4.36 4.40
N PRO A 169 -20.62 -4.43 5.75
CA PRO A 169 -21.62 -3.70 6.53
C PRO A 169 -21.11 -2.44 7.28
N THR A 170 -19.95 -1.92 6.96
CA THR A 170 -19.40 -0.73 7.64
C THR A 170 -20.31 0.49 7.47
N THR A 171 -20.63 1.15 8.59
CA THR A 171 -21.34 2.43 8.56
C THR A 171 -20.40 3.53 8.09
N THR A 172 -20.73 4.20 7.00
CA THR A 172 -19.86 5.23 6.41
C THR A 172 -20.45 6.63 6.54
N VAL A 173 -19.58 7.62 6.77
CA VAL A 173 -19.90 9.04 6.79
C VAL A 173 -18.93 9.78 5.86
N ALA A 174 -19.45 10.70 5.04
CA ALA A 174 -18.67 11.53 4.14
C ALA A 174 -18.88 13.00 4.47
N LEU A 175 -17.81 13.73 4.75
CA LEU A 175 -17.84 15.17 5.05
C LEU A 175 -16.69 15.89 4.35
N ALA A 176 -16.87 17.19 4.09
CA ALA A 176 -15.72 18.05 3.87
C ALA A 176 -14.99 18.30 5.21
N ALA A 177 -13.67 18.43 5.17
CA ALA A 177 -12.86 18.63 6.38
C ALA A 177 -13.26 19.90 7.17
N ALA A 178 -13.77 20.92 6.48
CA ALA A 178 -14.24 22.17 7.09
C ALA A 178 -15.70 22.15 7.59
N GLU A 179 -16.40 21.01 7.43
CA GLU A 179 -17.81 20.95 7.86
C GLU A 179 -17.97 20.83 9.38
N GLY A 180 -19.02 21.46 9.89
CA GLY A 180 -19.42 21.28 11.29
C GLY A 180 -19.75 19.80 11.57
N GLY A 181 -19.16 19.23 12.60
CA GLY A 181 -19.29 17.83 12.95
C GLY A 181 -18.05 16.97 12.66
N ALA A 182 -17.15 17.40 11.76
CA ALA A 182 -15.88 16.71 11.51
C ALA A 182 -15.07 16.53 12.80
N LEU A 183 -14.97 17.57 13.62
CA LEU A 183 -14.25 17.53 14.90
C LEU A 183 -14.83 16.49 15.83
N ALA A 184 -16.15 16.42 16.00
CA ALA A 184 -16.81 15.45 16.89
C ALA A 184 -16.61 13.98 16.43
N LEU A 185 -16.38 13.75 15.13
CA LEU A 185 -16.07 12.42 14.63
C LEU A 185 -14.59 12.07 14.86
N LEU A 186 -13.70 13.04 14.72
CA LEU A 186 -12.27 12.89 15.05
C LEU A 186 -12.07 12.62 16.56
N GLU A 187 -12.78 13.30 17.45
CA GLU A 187 -12.72 13.09 18.90
C GLU A 187 -13.10 11.65 19.32
N ARG A 188 -13.87 10.97 18.49
CA ARG A 188 -14.35 9.60 18.76
C ARG A 188 -13.58 8.53 17.99
N ALA A 189 -12.58 8.92 17.23
CA ALA A 189 -11.81 8.00 16.43
C ALA A 189 -10.89 7.11 17.30
N ASP A 190 -10.80 5.85 16.94
CA ASP A 190 -9.82 4.90 17.50
C ASP A 190 -8.58 4.81 16.56
N ILE A 191 -8.79 5.06 15.27
CA ILE A 191 -7.73 5.14 14.26
C ILE A 191 -7.96 6.30 13.31
N VAL A 192 -6.90 7.03 13.00
CA VAL A 192 -6.88 8.07 11.96
C VAL A 192 -5.83 7.72 10.92
N VAL A 193 -6.26 7.65 9.65
CA VAL A 193 -5.39 7.44 8.50
C VAL A 193 -5.29 8.73 7.71
N ARG A 194 -4.09 9.22 7.47
CA ARG A 194 -3.83 10.40 6.68
C ARG A 194 -3.18 10.04 5.35
N SER A 195 -3.79 10.44 4.24
CA SER A 195 -3.20 10.36 2.88
C SER A 195 -3.00 11.75 2.27
N ASP A 196 -3.82 12.73 2.66
CA ASP A 196 -3.66 14.12 2.23
C ASP A 196 -2.57 14.82 3.08
N PRO A 197 -1.47 15.30 2.46
CA PRO A 197 -0.40 16.00 3.18
C PRO A 197 -0.84 17.33 3.79
N THR A 198 -1.94 17.92 3.31
CA THR A 198 -2.48 19.18 3.82
C THR A 198 -3.44 19.00 4.99
N ALA A 199 -3.96 17.78 5.18
CA ALA A 199 -4.82 17.45 6.31
C ALA A 199 -4.03 17.37 7.61
N ASP A 200 -4.57 17.91 8.69
CA ASP A 200 -3.98 17.85 10.02
C ASP A 200 -5.06 17.57 11.08
N LEU A 201 -4.61 17.11 12.23
CA LEU A 201 -5.42 16.94 13.43
C LEU A 201 -5.20 18.14 14.37
N PRO A 202 -6.27 18.68 14.99
CA PRO A 202 -6.10 19.59 16.11
C PRO A 202 -5.17 18.98 17.18
N PRO A 203 -4.24 19.78 17.75
CA PRO A 203 -3.27 19.28 18.71
C PRO A 203 -3.86 18.51 19.90
N GLU A 204 -5.04 18.95 20.34
CA GLU A 204 -5.79 18.37 21.45
C GLU A 204 -6.36 16.98 21.18
N LEU A 205 -6.45 16.57 19.93
CA LEU A 205 -6.94 15.24 19.55
C LEU A 205 -5.85 14.17 19.53
N PHE A 206 -4.58 14.56 19.58
CA PHE A 206 -3.52 13.57 19.73
C PHE A 206 -3.53 12.98 21.12
N GLY A 207 -3.66 11.67 21.21
CA GLY A 207 -3.70 10.97 22.49
C GLY A 207 -3.20 9.52 22.39
N PRO A 208 -2.81 8.91 23.53
CA PRO A 208 -2.24 7.56 23.55
C PRO A 208 -3.24 6.46 23.15
N HIS A 209 -4.53 6.79 23.07
CA HIS A 209 -5.59 5.86 22.67
C HIS A 209 -5.68 5.72 21.12
N LEU A 210 -5.07 6.65 20.38
CA LEU A 210 -5.16 6.65 18.92
C LEU A 210 -4.14 5.72 18.27
N ALA A 211 -4.58 5.06 17.21
CA ALA A 211 -3.71 4.57 16.17
C ALA A 211 -3.63 5.61 15.03
N LEU A 212 -2.42 6.04 14.71
CA LEU A 212 -2.15 7.06 13.70
C LEU A 212 -1.40 6.43 12.54
N VAL A 213 -2.02 6.41 11.37
CA VAL A 213 -1.43 5.89 10.13
C VAL A 213 -1.17 7.06 9.18
N ASP A 214 0.09 7.27 8.82
CA ASP A 214 0.50 8.34 7.93
C ASP A 214 0.99 7.75 6.60
N LEU A 215 0.15 7.85 5.57
CA LEU A 215 0.45 7.41 4.20
C LEU A 215 1.22 8.47 3.40
N VAL A 216 1.37 9.67 3.97
CA VAL A 216 2.14 10.74 3.32
C VAL A 216 3.62 10.36 3.30
N PRO A 217 4.28 10.40 2.13
CA PRO A 217 5.69 10.07 2.02
C PRO A 217 6.57 10.91 2.95
N GLY A 218 7.57 10.29 3.55
CA GLY A 218 8.51 10.95 4.45
C GLY A 218 8.97 10.02 5.56
N THR A 219 10.14 10.32 6.14
CA THR A 219 10.76 9.49 7.18
C THR A 219 10.03 9.64 8.52
N LEU A 220 9.88 10.88 8.96
CA LEU A 220 9.17 11.24 10.20
C LEU A 220 8.49 12.59 10.00
N THR A 221 7.24 12.54 9.63
CA THR A 221 6.42 13.75 9.47
C THR A 221 6.17 14.42 10.83
N ALA A 222 5.85 15.72 10.83
CA ALA A 222 5.48 16.44 12.06
C ALA A 222 4.28 15.78 12.76
N TRP A 223 3.34 15.27 11.97
CA TRP A 223 2.16 14.55 12.43
C TRP A 223 2.52 13.27 13.20
N ARG A 224 3.39 12.41 12.64
CA ARG A 224 3.89 11.21 13.32
C ARG A 224 4.69 11.54 14.58
N ARG A 225 5.55 12.56 14.51
CA ARG A 225 6.36 12.99 15.67
C ARG A 225 5.46 13.35 16.85
N ARG A 226 4.41 14.14 16.61
CA ARG A 226 3.44 14.50 17.65
C ARG A 226 2.73 13.26 18.21
N GLY A 227 2.33 12.32 17.37
CA GLY A 227 1.74 11.04 17.82
C GLY A 227 2.67 10.26 18.75
N LEU A 228 3.94 10.15 18.39
CA LEU A 228 4.95 9.49 19.23
C LEU A 228 5.16 10.21 20.57
N GLU A 229 5.18 11.55 20.59
CA GLU A 229 5.34 12.37 21.81
C GLU A 229 4.22 12.12 22.83
N VAL A 230 3.01 11.84 22.38
CA VAL A 230 1.86 11.56 23.26
C VAL A 230 1.64 10.05 23.50
N GLY A 231 2.50 9.19 22.98
CA GLY A 231 2.42 7.74 23.17
C GLY A 231 1.34 7.04 22.30
N ALA A 232 0.90 7.67 21.22
CA ALA A 232 0.01 7.04 20.24
C ALA A 232 0.73 5.94 19.46
N LEU A 233 0.00 4.90 19.05
CA LEU A 233 0.50 3.96 18.05
C LEU A 233 0.70 4.71 16.74
N THR A 234 1.90 4.68 16.17
CA THR A 234 2.17 5.35 14.89
C THR A 234 2.68 4.38 13.85
N VAL A 235 2.11 4.46 12.65
CA VAL A 235 2.54 3.73 11.44
C VAL A 235 2.88 4.76 10.37
N GLY A 236 4.01 4.60 9.69
CA GLY A 236 4.42 5.50 8.62
C GLY A 236 4.34 4.89 7.23
N ALA A 237 4.40 5.75 6.22
CA ALA A 237 4.40 5.34 4.82
C ALA A 237 5.49 4.30 4.50
N ARG A 238 6.68 4.41 5.12
CA ARG A 238 7.78 3.44 4.92
C ARG A 238 7.44 2.04 5.43
N ASP A 239 6.78 1.93 6.58
CA ASP A 239 6.37 0.63 7.12
C ASP A 239 5.41 -0.06 6.13
N ILE A 240 4.43 0.70 5.63
CA ILE A 240 3.44 0.19 4.67
C ILE A 240 4.09 -0.12 3.32
N GLU A 241 5.02 0.71 2.85
CA GLU A 241 5.76 0.47 1.60
C GLU A 241 6.60 -0.81 1.68
N ALA A 242 7.24 -1.09 2.82
CA ALA A 242 7.98 -2.33 3.02
C ALA A 242 7.07 -3.56 2.88
N HIS A 243 5.92 -3.54 3.54
CA HIS A 243 4.95 -4.62 3.43
C HIS A 243 4.37 -4.74 2.01
N ARG A 244 4.09 -3.62 1.34
CA ARG A 244 3.60 -3.60 -0.03
C ARG A 244 4.62 -4.22 -1.00
N LEU A 245 5.89 -3.86 -0.88
CA LEU A 245 6.98 -4.43 -1.68
C LEU A 245 7.16 -5.92 -1.39
N HIS A 246 7.13 -6.31 -0.12
CA HIS A 246 7.19 -7.72 0.27
C HIS A 246 6.06 -8.55 -0.35
N LEU A 247 4.81 -8.07 -0.26
CA LEU A 247 3.65 -8.73 -0.86
C LEU A 247 3.76 -8.78 -2.39
N GLY A 248 4.17 -7.69 -3.03
CA GLY A 248 4.37 -7.62 -4.48
C GLY A 248 5.44 -8.60 -4.96
N LEU A 249 6.60 -8.65 -4.30
CA LEU A 249 7.65 -9.62 -4.60
C LEU A 249 7.18 -11.06 -4.36
N THR A 250 6.44 -11.30 -3.28
CA THR A 250 5.86 -12.62 -2.97
C THR A 250 4.85 -13.05 -4.03
N SER A 251 4.02 -12.14 -4.54
CA SER A 251 3.09 -12.43 -5.64
C SER A 251 3.82 -12.82 -6.93
N VAL A 252 4.95 -12.15 -7.23
CA VAL A 252 5.73 -12.39 -8.46
C VAL A 252 6.57 -13.66 -8.36
N LEU A 253 7.23 -13.89 -7.22
CA LEU A 253 8.27 -14.92 -7.04
C LEU A 253 7.79 -16.14 -6.27
N GLY A 254 6.64 -16.07 -5.62
CA GLY A 254 6.23 -17.05 -4.61
C GLY A 254 6.82 -16.75 -3.23
N PRO A 255 6.54 -17.60 -2.24
CA PRO A 255 7.05 -17.46 -0.88
C PRO A 255 8.58 -17.60 -0.84
N GLY A 256 9.23 -16.83 0.04
CA GLY A 256 10.69 -16.93 0.26
C GLY A 256 11.40 -15.56 0.31
N VAL A 257 10.71 -14.48 0.03
CA VAL A 257 11.25 -13.12 0.26
C VAL A 257 11.01 -12.76 1.73
N ALA A 258 12.08 -12.49 2.49
CA ALA A 258 11.96 -12.14 3.89
C ALA A 258 11.49 -10.68 4.04
N LEU A 259 10.44 -10.46 4.85
CA LEU A 259 9.96 -9.11 5.17
C LEU A 259 11.02 -8.27 5.87
N GLU A 260 11.77 -8.88 6.80
CA GLU A 260 12.83 -8.23 7.57
C GLU A 260 13.92 -7.66 6.66
N ALA A 261 14.24 -8.34 5.57
CA ALA A 261 15.21 -7.86 4.59
C ALA A 261 14.69 -6.63 3.84
N ILE A 262 13.40 -6.60 3.49
CA ILE A 262 12.75 -5.42 2.88
C ILE A 262 12.65 -4.25 3.88
N LEU A 263 12.33 -4.53 5.13
CA LEU A 263 12.31 -3.51 6.19
C LEU A 263 13.69 -2.88 6.36
N SER A 264 14.76 -3.68 6.45
CA SER A 264 16.14 -3.18 6.53
C SER A 264 16.49 -2.31 5.33
N LEU A 265 16.15 -2.76 4.11
CA LEU A 265 16.35 -1.99 2.88
C LEU A 265 15.76 -0.57 2.93
N LEU A 266 14.60 -0.39 3.56
CA LEU A 266 13.91 0.90 3.61
C LEU A 266 14.28 1.74 4.83
N HIS A 267 14.83 1.13 5.92
CA HIS A 267 15.15 1.85 7.16
C HIS A 267 16.61 2.31 7.25
N GLU A 268 17.51 1.77 6.46
CA GLU A 268 18.93 2.16 6.41
C GLU A 268 19.18 3.55 5.76
N ALA A 269 18.15 4.38 5.65
CA ALA A 269 18.21 5.70 4.99
C ALA A 269 17.97 6.85 5.96
#